data_1c6710280b5bd6b9583173fd4f39f95f
#
_entry.id   1c6710280b5bd6b9583173fd4f39f95f
#
_cell.length_a   1.000
_cell.length_b   1.000
_cell.length_c   1.000
_cell.angle_alpha   90.00
_cell.angle_beta   90.00
_cell.angle_gamma   90.00
#
_symmetry.space_group_name_H-M   'P 1'
#
loop_
_entity.id
_entity.type
_entity.pdbx_description
1 polymer ?
#
loop_
_entity_poly.entity_id
_entity_poly.type
_entity_poly.pdbx_seq_one_letter_code
_entity_poly.pdbx_strand_id
1 'polypeptide(L)'
;LQQKLAKKEKNSKNYNKTKIRLARVHSKIRNSRKHNIINIVNEIVKEYDCIISEKLNVKGIIQNHKLAKSIVDASFNKICQLLKWKTKILGKYYYQVDTYYPSSKTCSHCDYKTKITNNLNIRNWECPKCGNLNDRDINASINIMFEGLKIHYLNKVNN
;
A
#
# COMPACT_ATOMS: atom_id res chain seq x y z
N LEU A 1 7.76 4.24 27.71
CA LEU A 1 8.52 5.49 27.79
C LEU A 1 7.59 6.72 27.71
N GLN A 2 6.62 6.78 26.81
CA GLN A 2 5.66 7.88 26.68
C GLN A 2 4.88 8.09 28.00
N GLN A 3 4.31 7.04 28.59
CA GLN A 3 3.62 7.10 29.86
C GLN A 3 4.55 7.55 31.01
N LYS A 4 5.81 7.09 31.01
CA LYS A 4 6.80 7.52 32.00
C LYS A 4 7.17 8.99 31.83
N LEU A 5 7.22 9.52 30.58
CA LEU A 5 7.47 10.92 30.31
C LEU A 5 6.32 11.82 30.76
N ALA A 6 5.07 11.38 30.51
CA ALA A 6 3.87 12.12 30.89
C ALA A 6 3.70 12.32 32.41
N LYS A 7 4.25 11.40 33.21
CA LYS A 7 4.23 11.47 34.69
C LYS A 7 5.35 12.30 35.31
N LYS A 8 6.28 12.85 34.50
CA LYS A 8 7.41 13.60 35.01
C LYS A 8 7.16 15.09 34.94
N GLU A 9 7.70 15.82 35.90
CA GLU A 9 7.70 17.28 35.92
C GLU A 9 8.42 17.82 34.68
N LYS A 10 7.73 18.69 33.92
CA LYS A 10 8.24 19.27 32.68
C LYS A 10 9.51 20.05 32.97
N ASN A 11 10.48 19.93 32.07
CA ASN A 11 11.81 20.58 32.12
C ASN A 11 12.74 20.13 33.27
N SER A 12 12.35 19.19 34.11
CA SER A 12 13.28 18.57 35.06
C SER A 12 14.39 17.79 34.35
N LYS A 13 15.55 17.63 35.00
CA LYS A 13 16.66 16.80 34.47
C LYS A 13 16.20 15.40 34.05
N ASN A 14 15.32 14.77 34.86
CA ASN A 14 14.79 13.45 34.59
C ASN A 14 13.76 13.43 33.45
N TYR A 15 12.99 14.51 33.26
CA TYR A 15 12.13 14.69 32.08
C TYR A 15 12.97 14.74 30.81
N ASN A 16 14.00 15.61 30.76
CA ASN A 16 14.87 15.79 29.62
C ASN A 16 15.62 14.50 29.25
N LYS A 17 16.15 13.78 30.22
CA LYS A 17 16.78 12.47 30.00
C LYS A 17 15.83 11.47 29.38
N THR A 18 14.57 11.42 29.85
CA THR A 18 13.56 10.49 29.32
C THR A 18 13.08 10.92 27.93
N LYS A 19 12.94 12.22 27.66
CA LYS A 19 12.62 12.79 26.35
C LYS A 19 13.66 12.42 25.31
N ILE A 20 14.95 12.56 25.62
CA ILE A 20 16.05 12.16 24.72
C ILE A 20 16.00 10.65 24.43
N ARG A 21 15.81 9.84 25.48
CA ARG A 21 15.69 8.38 25.30
C ARG A 21 14.49 8.00 24.41
N LEU A 22 13.35 8.66 24.59
CA LEU A 22 12.17 8.46 23.76
C LEU A 22 12.43 8.84 22.30
N ALA A 23 13.07 10.01 22.06
CA ALA A 23 13.44 10.47 20.73
C ALA A 23 14.38 9.47 20.01
N ARG A 24 15.36 8.89 20.71
CA ARG A 24 16.25 7.86 20.16
C ARG A 24 15.48 6.60 19.76
N VAL A 25 14.51 6.15 20.56
CA VAL A 25 13.66 5.00 20.22
C VAL A 25 12.81 5.28 18.97
N HIS A 26 12.17 6.46 18.90
CA HIS A 26 11.42 6.85 17.70
C HIS A 26 12.31 6.95 16.46
N SER A 27 13.52 7.46 16.59
CA SER A 27 14.49 7.50 15.48
C SER A 27 14.88 6.11 15.01
N LYS A 28 15.15 5.18 15.95
CA LYS A 28 15.46 3.78 15.62
C LYS A 28 14.30 3.10 14.87
N ILE A 29 13.06 3.25 15.34
CA ILE A 29 11.87 2.70 14.69
C ILE A 29 11.72 3.27 13.27
N ARG A 30 11.83 4.59 13.11
CA ARG A 30 11.74 5.26 11.81
C ARG A 30 12.80 4.75 10.82
N ASN A 31 14.05 4.62 11.28
CA ASN A 31 15.15 4.17 10.45
C ASN A 31 14.99 2.70 10.04
N SER A 32 14.56 1.83 10.97
CA SER A 32 14.26 0.43 10.67
C SER A 32 13.15 0.30 9.63
N ARG A 33 12.05 1.06 9.77
CA ARG A 33 10.96 1.09 8.78
C ARG A 33 11.45 1.56 7.41
N LYS A 34 12.24 2.65 7.38
CA LYS A 34 12.82 3.15 6.13
C LYS A 34 13.68 2.11 5.45
N HIS A 35 14.52 1.41 6.20
CA HIS A 35 15.38 0.34 5.67
C HIS A 35 14.55 -0.81 5.08
N ASN A 36 13.55 -1.30 5.81
CA ASN A 36 12.69 -2.38 5.33
C ASN A 36 11.95 -1.99 4.04
N ILE A 37 11.42 -0.76 3.95
CA ILE A 37 10.76 -0.26 2.75
C ILE A 37 11.72 -0.23 1.55
N ILE A 38 12.95 0.25 1.77
CA ILE A 38 13.97 0.30 0.71
C ILE A 38 14.31 -1.11 0.22
N ASN A 39 14.45 -2.08 1.13
CA ASN A 39 14.74 -3.47 0.76
C ASN A 39 13.59 -4.09 -0.06
N ILE A 40 12.34 -3.97 0.40
CA ILE A 40 11.16 -4.43 -0.33
C ILE A 40 11.11 -3.83 -1.73
N VAL A 41 11.29 -2.52 -1.84
CA VAL A 41 11.29 -1.83 -3.15
C VAL A 41 12.43 -2.31 -4.04
N ASN A 42 13.62 -2.56 -3.48
CA ASN A 42 14.76 -3.08 -4.23
C ASN A 42 14.49 -4.48 -4.79
N GLU A 43 13.89 -5.35 -4.00
CA GLU A 43 13.52 -6.71 -4.41
C GLU A 43 12.50 -6.66 -5.55
N ILE A 44 11.41 -5.90 -5.38
CA ILE A 44 10.37 -5.75 -6.41
C ILE A 44 10.96 -5.21 -7.73
N VAL A 45 11.75 -4.14 -7.66
CA VAL A 45 12.30 -3.51 -8.86
C VAL A 45 13.39 -4.38 -9.51
N LYS A 46 14.06 -5.24 -8.76
CA LYS A 46 15.01 -6.22 -9.31
C LYS A 46 14.30 -7.30 -10.13
N GLU A 47 13.15 -7.75 -9.67
CA GLU A 47 12.42 -8.89 -10.23
C GLU A 47 11.52 -8.49 -11.41
N TYR A 48 10.90 -7.31 -11.37
CA TYR A 48 9.86 -6.91 -12.32
C TYR A 48 10.26 -5.65 -13.11
N ASP A 49 9.93 -5.64 -14.43
CA ASP A 49 10.15 -4.50 -15.31
C ASP A 49 8.94 -3.56 -15.39
N CYS A 50 7.76 -4.07 -15.11
CA CYS A 50 6.52 -3.28 -15.06
C CYS A 50 5.81 -3.55 -13.74
N ILE A 51 5.60 -2.51 -12.95
CA ILE A 51 4.97 -2.58 -11.64
C ILE A 51 3.69 -1.75 -11.67
N ILE A 52 2.60 -2.36 -11.24
CA ILE A 52 1.28 -1.72 -11.23
C ILE A 52 0.72 -1.77 -9.81
N SER A 53 0.21 -0.66 -9.33
CA SER A 53 -0.47 -0.58 -8.04
C SER A 53 -1.78 0.17 -8.13
N GLU A 54 -2.65 0.00 -7.17
CA GLU A 54 -3.80 0.88 -7.01
C GLU A 54 -3.39 2.22 -6.38
N LYS A 55 -4.13 3.26 -6.70
CA LYS A 55 -4.02 4.57 -6.04
C LYS A 55 -4.92 4.58 -4.81
N LEU A 56 -4.35 4.40 -3.61
CA LEU A 56 -5.12 4.42 -2.37
C LEU A 56 -5.45 5.84 -1.92
N ASN A 57 -6.70 6.06 -1.53
CA ASN A 57 -7.12 7.28 -0.83
C ASN A 57 -6.71 7.20 0.65
N VAL A 58 -5.41 7.35 0.92
CA VAL A 58 -4.84 7.26 2.27
C VAL A 58 -5.47 8.29 3.22
N LYS A 59 -5.82 9.49 2.73
CA LYS A 59 -6.48 10.52 3.55
C LYS A 59 -7.84 10.04 4.07
N GLY A 60 -8.66 9.45 3.22
CA GLY A 60 -9.97 8.91 3.62
C GLY A 60 -9.85 7.72 4.59
N ILE A 61 -8.84 6.86 4.39
CA ILE A 61 -8.63 5.70 5.25
C ILE A 61 -8.13 6.11 6.65
N ILE A 62 -7.29 7.15 6.75
CA ILE A 62 -6.78 7.67 8.03
C ILE A 62 -7.89 8.27 8.90
N GLN A 63 -8.99 8.74 8.32
CA GLN A 63 -10.16 9.20 9.08
C GLN A 63 -10.78 8.08 9.92
N ASN A 64 -10.61 6.83 9.54
CA ASN A 64 -10.97 5.70 10.37
C ASN A 64 -9.90 5.45 11.44
N HIS A 65 -10.12 5.95 12.65
CA HIS A 65 -9.17 5.86 13.77
C HIS A 65 -8.67 4.44 14.08
N LYS A 66 -9.46 3.40 13.81
CA LYS A 66 -9.07 2.00 14.02
C LYS A 66 -7.98 1.54 13.02
N LEU A 67 -8.01 2.05 11.80
CA LEU A 67 -7.10 1.68 10.73
C LEU A 67 -5.93 2.67 10.54
N ALA A 68 -6.10 3.91 11.00
CA ALA A 68 -5.15 5.00 10.78
C ALA A 68 -3.72 4.62 11.17
N LYS A 69 -3.53 4.03 12.35
CA LYS A 69 -2.21 3.63 12.84
C LYS A 69 -1.54 2.60 11.94
N SER A 70 -2.27 1.54 11.55
CA SER A 70 -1.74 0.46 10.71
C SER A 70 -1.36 0.96 9.31
N ILE A 71 -2.14 1.88 8.74
CA ILE A 71 -1.90 2.42 7.39
C ILE A 71 -0.72 3.40 7.39
N VAL A 72 -0.63 4.25 8.41
CA VAL A 72 0.55 5.13 8.58
C VAL A 72 1.80 4.29 8.82
N ASP A 73 1.68 3.20 9.60
CA ASP A 73 2.77 2.27 9.86
C ASP A 73 3.20 1.50 8.62
N ALA A 74 2.29 1.10 7.76
CA ALA A 74 2.58 0.43 6.47
C ALA A 74 3.31 1.34 5.48
N SER A 75 3.24 2.67 5.65
CA SER A 75 3.96 3.65 4.80
C SER A 75 3.73 3.45 3.29
N PHE A 76 2.52 3.00 2.89
CA PHE A 76 2.19 2.64 1.51
C PHE A 76 2.55 3.73 0.50
N ASN A 77 2.21 5.00 0.80
CA ASN A 77 2.58 6.13 -0.06
C ASN A 77 4.09 6.22 -0.30
N LYS A 78 4.89 5.89 0.71
CA LYS A 78 6.34 5.94 0.59
C LYS A 78 6.88 4.83 -0.30
N ILE A 79 6.27 3.65 -0.23
CA ILE A 79 6.58 2.53 -1.14
C ILE A 79 6.29 2.96 -2.57
N CYS A 80 5.08 3.48 -2.84
CA CYS A 80 4.69 3.95 -4.18
C CYS A 80 5.62 5.04 -4.72
N GLN A 81 5.99 6.02 -3.90
CA GLN A 81 6.93 7.08 -4.29
C GLN A 81 8.31 6.52 -4.63
N LEU A 82 8.82 5.58 -3.83
CA LEU A 82 10.11 4.95 -4.08
C LEU A 82 10.08 4.04 -5.32
N LEU A 83 9.00 3.29 -5.54
CA LEU A 83 8.79 2.50 -6.75
C LEU A 83 8.81 3.40 -7.98
N LYS A 84 8.01 4.48 -7.98
CA LYS A 84 7.98 5.45 -9.08
C LYS A 84 9.34 6.06 -9.38
N TRP A 85 10.09 6.41 -8.36
CA TRP A 85 11.42 6.99 -8.51
C TRP A 85 12.44 5.98 -9.04
N LYS A 86 12.48 4.77 -8.45
CA LYS A 86 13.45 3.74 -8.85
C LYS A 86 13.20 3.19 -10.24
N THR A 87 11.94 2.90 -10.60
CA THR A 87 11.60 2.44 -11.94
C THR A 87 12.01 3.45 -13.00
N LYS A 88 11.79 4.77 -12.74
CA LYS A 88 12.25 5.83 -13.65
C LYS A 88 13.77 5.81 -13.86
N ILE A 89 14.57 5.66 -12.80
CA ILE A 89 16.05 5.63 -12.89
C ILE A 89 16.53 4.40 -13.66
N LEU A 90 15.86 3.26 -13.49
CA LEU A 90 16.25 1.98 -14.10
C LEU A 90 15.65 1.75 -15.50
N GLY A 91 14.93 2.75 -16.07
CA GLY A 91 14.26 2.60 -17.36
C GLY A 91 13.11 1.59 -17.34
N LYS A 92 12.56 1.31 -16.16
CA LYS A 92 11.42 0.42 -15.93
C LYS A 92 10.11 1.20 -15.80
N TYR A 93 8.98 0.51 -15.72
CA TYR A 93 7.65 1.11 -15.74
C TYR A 93 6.94 1.01 -14.40
N TYR A 94 6.25 2.08 -14.01
CA TYR A 94 5.38 2.12 -12.84
C TYR A 94 4.09 2.83 -13.17
N TYR A 95 2.96 2.16 -12.96
CA TYR A 95 1.62 2.71 -13.20
C TYR A 95 0.77 2.61 -11.95
N GLN A 96 -0.16 3.54 -11.82
CA GLN A 96 -1.20 3.51 -10.79
C GLN A 96 -2.56 3.48 -11.44
N VAL A 97 -3.36 2.48 -11.08
CA VAL A 97 -4.76 2.37 -11.46
C VAL A 97 -5.60 3.29 -10.58
N ASP A 98 -6.67 3.84 -11.15
CA ASP A 98 -7.56 4.76 -10.45
C ASP A 98 -8.13 4.16 -9.15
N THR A 99 -8.30 5.04 -8.14
CA THR A 99 -8.81 4.68 -6.81
C THR A 99 -10.20 4.03 -6.85
N TYR A 100 -11.01 4.41 -7.85
CA TYR A 100 -12.40 3.94 -7.98
C TYR A 100 -12.55 2.75 -8.92
N TYR A 101 -11.47 2.26 -9.49
CA TYR A 101 -11.51 1.05 -10.31
C TYR A 101 -12.00 -0.16 -9.48
N PRO A 102 -13.09 -0.84 -9.91
CA PRO A 102 -13.73 -1.87 -9.09
C PRO A 102 -13.00 -3.21 -9.12
N SER A 103 -11.70 -3.22 -8.87
CA SER A 103 -10.82 -4.39 -8.97
C SER A 103 -11.33 -5.60 -8.18
N SER A 104 -11.78 -5.40 -6.94
CA SER A 104 -12.27 -6.47 -6.08
C SER A 104 -13.72 -6.90 -6.37
N LYS A 105 -14.47 -6.11 -7.19
CA LYS A 105 -15.88 -6.37 -7.52
C LYS A 105 -16.07 -6.96 -8.91
N THR A 106 -15.01 -7.11 -9.67
CA THR A 106 -15.04 -7.64 -11.04
C THR A 106 -14.36 -9.00 -11.05
N CYS A 107 -14.98 -10.00 -11.65
CA CYS A 107 -14.36 -11.31 -11.85
C CYS A 107 -13.23 -11.18 -12.87
N SER A 108 -12.01 -11.57 -12.51
CA SER A 108 -10.84 -11.49 -13.39
C SER A 108 -10.88 -12.48 -14.57
N HIS A 109 -11.82 -13.44 -14.54
CA HIS A 109 -11.97 -14.45 -15.59
C HIS A 109 -13.01 -14.07 -16.64
N CYS A 110 -14.12 -13.40 -16.27
CA CYS A 110 -15.22 -13.13 -17.20
C CYS A 110 -15.79 -11.71 -17.14
N ASP A 111 -15.13 -10.80 -16.43
CA ASP A 111 -15.51 -9.38 -16.24
C ASP A 111 -16.89 -9.14 -15.61
N TYR A 112 -17.52 -10.19 -15.05
CA TYR A 112 -18.79 -10.04 -14.34
C TYR A 112 -18.61 -9.22 -13.06
N LYS A 113 -19.44 -8.17 -12.90
CA LYS A 113 -19.43 -7.33 -11.69
C LYS A 113 -20.34 -7.92 -10.62
N THR A 114 -19.78 -8.25 -9.47
CA THR A 114 -20.50 -8.83 -8.33
C THR A 114 -20.70 -7.84 -7.19
N LYS A 115 -21.76 -8.06 -6.40
CA LYS A 115 -21.98 -7.37 -5.11
C LYS A 115 -21.50 -8.20 -3.92
N ILE A 116 -21.14 -9.46 -4.12
CA ILE A 116 -20.72 -10.39 -3.05
C ILE A 116 -19.55 -9.81 -2.26
N THR A 117 -18.56 -9.25 -2.94
CA THR A 117 -17.35 -8.68 -2.34
C THR A 117 -17.55 -7.32 -1.67
N ASN A 118 -18.78 -6.78 -1.63
CA ASN A 118 -19.08 -5.60 -0.80
C ASN A 118 -18.93 -5.92 0.69
N ASN A 119 -19.17 -7.17 1.09
CA ASN A 119 -18.84 -7.63 2.44
C ASN A 119 -17.34 -7.93 2.53
N LEU A 120 -16.62 -7.13 3.32
CA LEU A 120 -15.17 -7.23 3.47
C LEU A 120 -14.70 -8.52 4.15
N ASN A 121 -15.58 -9.25 4.83
CA ASN A 121 -15.27 -10.51 5.49
C ASN A 121 -15.22 -11.68 4.51
N ILE A 122 -15.80 -11.54 3.30
CA ILE A 122 -15.77 -12.56 2.27
C ILE A 122 -14.41 -12.49 1.56
N ARG A 123 -13.59 -13.51 1.78
CA ARG A 123 -12.27 -13.65 1.14
C ARG A 123 -12.32 -14.49 -0.09
N ASN A 124 -13.07 -15.61 -0.04
CA ASN A 124 -13.27 -16.54 -1.15
C ASN A 124 -14.69 -16.44 -1.65
N TRP A 125 -14.89 -16.40 -2.95
CA TRP A 125 -16.20 -16.31 -3.58
C TRP A 125 -16.22 -16.98 -4.94
N GLU A 126 -17.38 -17.54 -5.30
CA GLU A 126 -17.63 -18.12 -6.60
C GLU A 126 -18.32 -17.10 -7.51
N CYS A 127 -17.89 -17.02 -8.76
CA CYS A 127 -18.47 -16.11 -9.73
C CYS A 127 -19.84 -16.64 -10.20
N PRO A 128 -20.95 -15.90 -10.03
CA PRO A 128 -22.28 -16.37 -10.45
C PRO A 128 -22.41 -16.57 -11.97
N LYS A 129 -21.54 -15.95 -12.77
CA LYS A 129 -21.61 -16.04 -14.24
C LYS A 129 -20.79 -17.20 -14.80
N CYS A 130 -19.59 -17.43 -14.29
CA CYS A 130 -18.67 -18.42 -14.89
C CYS A 130 -18.26 -19.54 -13.93
N GLY A 131 -18.73 -19.56 -12.68
CA GLY A 131 -18.42 -20.59 -11.69
C GLY A 131 -16.99 -20.57 -11.16
N ASN A 132 -16.14 -19.59 -11.58
CA ASN A 132 -14.76 -19.53 -11.14
C ASN A 132 -14.66 -19.21 -9.66
N LEU A 133 -13.86 -19.99 -8.91
CA LEU A 133 -13.54 -19.72 -7.51
C LEU A 133 -12.43 -18.69 -7.42
N ASN A 134 -12.70 -17.60 -6.74
CA ASN A 134 -11.78 -16.46 -6.61
C ASN A 134 -11.38 -16.23 -5.15
N ASP A 135 -10.09 -16.13 -4.90
CA ASP A 135 -9.61 -15.36 -3.75
C ASP A 135 -9.74 -13.86 -4.08
N ARG A 136 -10.28 -13.09 -3.15
CA ARG A 136 -10.61 -11.67 -3.35
C ARG A 136 -9.40 -10.81 -3.68
N ASP A 137 -8.29 -11.03 -2.96
CA ASP A 137 -7.11 -10.19 -3.06
C ASP A 137 -6.32 -10.57 -4.34
N ILE A 138 -6.25 -11.87 -4.67
CA ILE A 138 -5.64 -12.36 -5.93
C ILE A 138 -6.46 -11.88 -7.13
N ASN A 139 -7.78 -12.02 -7.10
CA ASN A 139 -8.66 -11.53 -8.18
C ASN A 139 -8.48 -10.03 -8.40
N ALA A 140 -8.42 -9.23 -7.32
CA ALA A 140 -8.19 -7.80 -7.42
C ALA A 140 -6.81 -7.46 -8.03
N SER A 141 -5.77 -8.19 -7.63
CA SER A 141 -4.41 -7.98 -8.18
C SER A 141 -4.34 -8.26 -9.68
N ILE A 142 -5.01 -9.31 -10.15
CA ILE A 142 -5.10 -9.64 -11.58
C ILE A 142 -5.82 -8.52 -12.35
N ASN A 143 -6.95 -8.03 -11.83
CA ASN A 143 -7.68 -6.93 -12.46
C ASN A 143 -6.87 -5.63 -12.51
N ILE A 144 -6.14 -5.31 -11.43
CA ILE A 144 -5.24 -4.15 -11.37
C ILE A 144 -4.12 -4.30 -12.41
N MET A 145 -3.54 -5.49 -12.54
CA MET A 145 -2.52 -5.78 -13.54
C MET A 145 -3.03 -5.53 -14.96
N PHE A 146 -4.18 -6.08 -15.33
CA PHE A 146 -4.73 -5.89 -16.67
C PHE A 146 -5.07 -4.44 -16.97
N GLU A 147 -5.66 -3.72 -16.01
CA GLU A 147 -5.97 -2.30 -16.19
C GLU A 147 -4.70 -1.45 -16.34
N GLY A 148 -3.68 -1.72 -15.56
CA GLY A 148 -2.40 -1.02 -15.67
C GLY A 148 -1.65 -1.36 -16.97
N LEU A 149 -1.76 -2.58 -17.49
CA LEU A 149 -1.22 -2.95 -18.80
C LEU A 149 -1.92 -2.20 -19.93
N LYS A 150 -3.24 -1.99 -19.88
CA LYS A 150 -3.94 -1.14 -20.85
C LYS A 150 -3.35 0.28 -20.85
N ILE A 151 -3.11 0.87 -19.66
CA ILE A 151 -2.47 2.19 -19.53
C ILE A 151 -1.06 2.16 -20.17
N HIS A 152 -0.29 1.11 -19.94
CA HIS A 152 1.05 0.96 -20.52
C HIS A 152 1.01 0.95 -22.04
N TYR A 153 0.14 0.14 -22.66
CA TYR A 153 0.01 0.06 -24.12
C TYR A 153 -0.47 1.37 -24.74
N LEU A 154 -1.47 2.03 -24.14
CA LEU A 154 -1.96 3.32 -24.62
C LEU A 154 -0.87 4.41 -24.61
N ASN A 155 -0.01 4.42 -23.58
CA ASN A 155 1.10 5.34 -23.52
C ASN A 155 2.20 5.03 -24.54
N LYS A 156 2.39 3.76 -24.96
CA LYS A 156 3.34 3.39 -26.00
C LYS A 156 2.87 3.74 -27.42
N VAL A 157 1.57 3.71 -27.66
CA VAL A 157 0.99 4.02 -28.98
C VAL A 157 0.95 5.52 -29.23
N ASN A 158 0.87 6.34 -28.16
CA ASN A 158 0.75 7.80 -28.24
C ASN A 158 2.09 8.54 -28.13
N ASN A 159 3.22 7.83 -28.00
CA ASN A 159 4.58 8.37 -28.04
C ASN A 159 5.36 7.80 -29.22
#